data_15152462227183dbfc6d7537b73826ed
#
_entry.id   15152462227183dbfc6d7537b73826ed
#
_cell.length_a   1.000
_cell.length_b   1.000
_cell.length_c   1.000
_cell.angle_alpha   90.00
_cell.angle_beta   90.00
_cell.angle_gamma   90.00
#
_symmetry.space_group_name_H-M   'P 1'
#
loop_
_entity.id
_entity.type
_entity.pdbx_description
1 polymer ?
#
loop_
_entity_poly.entity_id
_entity_poly.type
_entity_poly.pdbx_seq_one_letter_code
_entity_poly.pdbx_strand_id
1 'polypeptide(L)'
;MKAKTILIVEDDKPLLDVLKYQLGKEGYNVVTSLDGSQGLEVARSSRPDVILLDIMLPKMDGFEVCRVLRKEMTVPILMLTAKDSEIDKIVGLEIGADDYLTKPFSMRELVARIRAMLRRSEMVETKPTGQSGLIKVGDIEIDTARRRVSVSGSTLKLTAKEFDLLLFLAENKGIVFSREQLLDRVWGYDYPGDTRTVDVHIRWLREKIETDPGKPRYLITVRGVGYKLEG
;
A
#
# COMPACT_ATOMS: atom_id res chain seq x y z
N MET A 1 -23.60 7.04 0.62
CA MET A 1 -22.38 6.18 0.51
C MET A 1 -22.18 5.47 1.83
N LYS A 2 -21.77 4.19 1.83
CA LYS A 2 -21.47 3.45 3.07
C LYS A 2 -20.20 4.05 3.69
N ALA A 3 -20.19 4.28 5.01
CA ALA A 3 -19.00 4.78 5.70
C ALA A 3 -17.84 3.78 5.54
N LYS A 4 -16.66 4.28 5.25
CA LYS A 4 -15.44 3.45 5.14
C LYS A 4 -15.03 2.94 6.51
N THR A 5 -14.60 1.69 6.58
CA THR A 5 -14.20 1.02 7.83
C THR A 5 -12.68 1.04 7.98
N ILE A 6 -12.20 1.55 9.11
CA ILE A 6 -10.79 1.56 9.49
C ILE A 6 -10.61 0.61 10.68
N LEU A 7 -9.69 -0.34 10.55
CA LEU A 7 -9.22 -1.12 11.68
C LEU A 7 -7.99 -0.46 12.29
N ILE A 8 -7.98 -0.29 13.61
CA ILE A 8 -6.81 0.17 14.37
C ILE A 8 -6.37 -0.97 15.28
N VAL A 9 -5.12 -1.39 15.13
CA VAL A 9 -4.46 -2.38 16.01
C VAL A 9 -3.34 -1.64 16.75
N GLU A 10 -3.58 -1.33 18.03
CA GLU A 10 -2.73 -0.49 18.88
C GLU A 10 -2.93 -0.93 20.31
N ASP A 11 -1.85 -1.20 21.07
CA ASP A 11 -1.92 -1.65 22.47
C ASP A 11 -1.98 -0.48 23.46
N ASP A 12 -1.49 0.71 23.08
CA ASP A 12 -1.66 1.94 23.87
C ASP A 12 -3.11 2.41 23.84
N LYS A 13 -3.87 2.02 24.88
CA LYS A 13 -5.30 2.33 24.95
C LYS A 13 -5.62 3.82 24.91
N PRO A 14 -4.93 4.73 25.61
CA PRO A 14 -5.07 6.17 25.46
C PRO A 14 -4.95 6.64 24.00
N LEU A 15 -3.92 6.21 23.28
CA LEU A 15 -3.73 6.55 21.86
C LEU A 15 -4.86 5.97 21.00
N LEU A 16 -5.22 4.71 21.23
CA LEU A 16 -6.32 4.04 20.53
C LEU A 16 -7.64 4.79 20.66
N ASP A 17 -7.98 5.24 21.88
CA ASP A 17 -9.22 5.97 22.15
C ASP A 17 -9.23 7.34 21.46
N VAL A 18 -8.10 8.04 21.44
CA VAL A 18 -7.94 9.31 20.70
C VAL A 18 -8.10 9.08 19.19
N LEU A 19 -7.43 8.08 18.64
CA LEU A 19 -7.52 7.76 17.21
C LEU A 19 -8.96 7.39 16.81
N LYS A 20 -9.61 6.52 17.59
CA LYS A 20 -11.00 6.12 17.37
C LYS A 20 -11.95 7.31 17.36
N TYR A 21 -11.82 8.20 18.35
CA TYR A 21 -12.64 9.40 18.44
C TYR A 21 -12.45 10.34 17.26
N GLN A 22 -11.20 10.64 16.92
CA GLN A 22 -10.88 11.59 15.86
C GLN A 22 -11.28 11.05 14.47
N LEU A 23 -10.98 9.78 14.17
CA LEU A 23 -11.38 9.18 12.90
C LEU A 23 -12.90 8.99 12.80
N GLY A 24 -13.58 8.74 13.93
CA GLY A 24 -15.04 8.76 13.97
C GLY A 24 -15.63 10.13 13.61
N LYS A 25 -15.02 11.23 14.07
CA LYS A 25 -15.42 12.60 13.67
C LYS A 25 -15.19 12.88 12.18
N GLU A 26 -14.21 12.25 11.56
CA GLU A 26 -13.96 12.33 10.11
C GLU A 26 -14.98 11.50 9.29
N GLY A 27 -15.93 10.82 9.96
CA GLY A 27 -16.99 10.03 9.32
C GLY A 27 -16.64 8.58 9.01
N TYR A 28 -15.54 8.07 9.54
CA TYR A 28 -15.13 6.68 9.39
C TYR A 28 -15.83 5.76 10.41
N ASN A 29 -16.15 4.53 10.00
CA ASN A 29 -16.47 3.46 10.91
C ASN A 29 -15.17 2.88 11.46
N VAL A 30 -14.97 2.91 12.79
CA VAL A 30 -13.70 2.49 13.40
C VAL A 30 -13.90 1.24 14.23
N VAL A 31 -13.17 0.18 13.88
CA VAL A 31 -13.04 -1.05 14.65
C VAL A 31 -11.63 -1.12 15.25
N THR A 32 -11.47 -1.73 16.42
CA THR A 32 -10.22 -1.65 17.19
C THR A 32 -9.82 -3.00 17.75
N SER A 33 -8.50 -3.20 17.92
CA SER A 33 -7.91 -4.31 18.66
C SER A 33 -6.72 -3.82 19.49
N LEU A 34 -6.46 -4.46 20.61
CA LEU A 34 -5.36 -4.16 21.55
C LEU A 34 -4.16 -5.11 21.38
N ASP A 35 -4.26 -6.12 20.54
CA ASP A 35 -3.16 -7.06 20.25
C ASP A 35 -3.22 -7.58 18.82
N GLY A 36 -2.08 -8.09 18.35
CA GLY A 36 -1.95 -8.54 16.96
C GLY A 36 -2.81 -9.75 16.61
N SER A 37 -2.95 -10.70 17.51
CA SER A 37 -3.75 -11.93 17.27
C SER A 37 -5.23 -11.60 17.09
N GLN A 38 -5.78 -10.78 18.00
CA GLN A 38 -7.16 -10.28 17.88
C GLN A 38 -7.30 -9.38 16.63
N GLY A 39 -6.27 -8.60 16.32
CA GLY A 39 -6.23 -7.76 15.10
C GLY A 39 -6.45 -8.55 13.82
N LEU A 40 -5.87 -9.74 13.69
CA LEU A 40 -6.10 -10.65 12.56
C LEU A 40 -7.56 -11.12 12.47
N GLU A 41 -8.15 -11.51 13.60
CA GLU A 41 -9.55 -11.97 13.64
C GLU A 41 -10.52 -10.84 13.26
N VAL A 42 -10.27 -9.63 13.80
CA VAL A 42 -11.07 -8.44 13.48
C VAL A 42 -10.90 -8.05 12.01
N ALA A 43 -9.69 -8.12 11.45
CA ALA A 43 -9.45 -7.83 10.03
C ALA A 43 -10.26 -8.78 9.12
N ARG A 44 -10.27 -10.08 9.43
CA ARG A 44 -11.00 -11.10 8.66
C ARG A 44 -12.51 -10.91 8.72
N SER A 45 -13.03 -10.59 9.90
CA SER A 45 -14.49 -10.46 10.13
C SER A 45 -15.04 -9.12 9.66
N SER A 46 -14.35 -8.01 9.89
CA SER A 46 -14.82 -6.66 9.56
C SER A 46 -14.53 -6.24 8.11
N ARG A 47 -13.56 -6.89 7.44
CA ARG A 47 -13.08 -6.54 6.09
C ARG A 47 -12.87 -5.04 5.94
N PRO A 48 -11.93 -4.44 6.68
CA PRO A 48 -11.72 -3.00 6.68
C PRO A 48 -11.26 -2.48 5.32
N ASP A 49 -11.48 -1.19 5.06
CA ASP A 49 -10.97 -0.49 3.88
C ASP A 49 -9.52 -0.02 4.06
N VAL A 50 -9.07 0.17 5.32
CA VAL A 50 -7.69 0.51 5.71
C VAL A 50 -7.39 -0.10 7.07
N ILE A 51 -6.15 -0.51 7.30
CA ILE A 51 -5.64 -0.97 8.59
C ILE A 51 -4.54 -0.02 9.07
N LEU A 52 -4.68 0.50 10.28
CA LEU A 52 -3.61 1.14 11.04
C LEU A 52 -3.03 0.10 11.98
N LEU A 53 -1.75 -0.17 11.90
CA LEU A 53 -1.12 -1.30 12.57
C LEU A 53 0.15 -0.85 13.31
N ASP A 54 0.12 -0.90 14.64
CA ASP A 54 1.35 -0.70 15.40
C ASP A 54 2.32 -1.87 15.21
N ILE A 55 3.61 -1.56 15.23
CA ILE A 55 4.67 -2.56 15.16
C ILE A 55 4.81 -3.27 16.50
N MET A 56 4.80 -2.52 17.58
CA MET A 56 5.08 -3.01 18.95
C MET A 56 3.82 -3.53 19.63
N LEU A 57 3.30 -4.65 19.16
CA LEU A 57 2.08 -5.26 19.73
C LEU A 57 2.40 -6.45 20.60
N PRO A 58 1.62 -6.70 21.68
CA PRO A 58 1.71 -7.92 22.47
C PRO A 58 1.19 -9.14 21.70
N LYS A 59 1.63 -10.34 22.09
CA LYS A 59 1.31 -11.67 21.56
C LYS A 59 1.84 -11.93 20.14
N MET A 60 1.56 -11.04 19.21
CA MET A 60 2.00 -11.12 17.81
C MET A 60 2.36 -9.71 17.35
N ASP A 61 3.61 -9.51 16.95
CA ASP A 61 4.08 -8.18 16.51
C ASP A 61 3.41 -7.74 15.20
N GLY A 62 3.43 -6.43 14.93
CA GLY A 62 2.78 -5.87 13.75
C GLY A 62 3.38 -6.36 12.44
N PHE A 63 4.66 -6.72 12.41
CA PHE A 63 5.28 -7.27 11.22
C PHE A 63 4.73 -8.66 10.88
N GLU A 64 4.56 -9.50 11.89
CA GLU A 64 3.97 -10.83 11.71
C GLU A 64 2.50 -10.73 11.29
N VAL A 65 1.72 -9.83 11.93
CA VAL A 65 0.33 -9.52 11.53
C VAL A 65 0.28 -9.08 10.07
N CYS A 66 1.12 -8.15 9.65
CA CYS A 66 1.18 -7.66 8.28
C CYS A 66 1.48 -8.79 7.30
N ARG A 67 2.47 -9.64 7.59
CA ARG A 67 2.85 -10.78 6.75
C ARG A 67 1.71 -11.78 6.55
N VAL A 68 0.97 -12.07 7.62
CA VAL A 68 -0.20 -12.96 7.55
C VAL A 68 -1.30 -12.32 6.71
N LEU A 69 -1.65 -11.05 6.97
CA LEU A 69 -2.69 -10.34 6.23
C LEU A 69 -2.39 -10.25 4.74
N ARG A 70 -1.14 -10.06 4.35
CA ARG A 70 -0.74 -9.96 2.93
C ARG A 70 -0.93 -11.26 2.14
N LYS A 71 -0.89 -12.41 2.80
CA LYS A 71 -1.24 -13.70 2.16
C LYS A 71 -2.74 -13.82 1.89
N GLU A 72 -3.56 -13.16 2.70
CA GLU A 72 -5.01 -13.30 2.68
C GLU A 72 -5.72 -12.16 1.93
N MET A 73 -5.24 -10.92 2.08
CA MET A 73 -5.91 -9.72 1.56
C MET A 73 -4.96 -8.63 1.06
N THR A 74 -5.49 -7.77 0.21
CA THR A 74 -4.75 -6.64 -0.39
C THR A 74 -5.18 -5.28 0.19
N VAL A 75 -5.86 -5.28 1.35
CA VAL A 75 -6.28 -4.06 2.04
C VAL A 75 -5.08 -3.15 2.34
N PRO A 76 -5.17 -1.83 2.15
CA PRO A 76 -4.08 -0.92 2.50
C PRO A 76 -3.73 -1.00 3.98
N ILE A 77 -2.42 -1.14 4.30
CA ILE A 77 -1.89 -1.16 5.66
C ILE A 77 -0.94 0.02 5.86
N LEU A 78 -1.25 0.87 6.84
CA LEU A 78 -0.37 1.91 7.35
C LEU A 78 0.25 1.44 8.66
N MET A 79 1.57 1.25 8.66
CA MET A 79 2.30 0.90 9.88
C MET A 79 2.52 2.13 10.75
N LEU A 80 2.28 1.98 12.06
CA LEU A 80 2.64 2.99 13.07
C LEU A 80 3.95 2.54 13.73
N THR A 81 4.97 3.39 13.77
CA THR A 81 6.31 3.02 14.24
C THR A 81 6.89 4.06 15.19
N ALA A 82 7.72 3.64 16.14
CA ALA A 82 8.51 4.56 16.96
C ALA A 82 9.62 5.22 16.14
N LYS A 83 10.08 6.41 16.57
CA LYS A 83 10.95 7.33 15.81
C LYS A 83 12.33 6.79 15.43
N ASP A 84 12.84 5.73 16.06
CA ASP A 84 14.28 5.44 16.13
C ASP A 84 14.81 4.32 15.24
N SER A 85 14.02 3.73 14.35
CA SER A 85 14.56 2.70 13.48
C SER A 85 14.27 2.95 11.99
N GLU A 86 15.26 3.46 11.26
CA GLU A 86 15.28 3.33 9.80
C GLU A 86 15.11 1.86 9.38
N ILE A 87 15.59 0.94 10.22
CA ILE A 87 15.50 -0.50 10.02
C ILE A 87 14.04 -0.96 10.06
N ASP A 88 13.24 -0.50 11.05
CA ASP A 88 11.83 -0.91 11.15
C ASP A 88 10.99 -0.37 9.99
N LYS A 89 11.34 0.80 9.44
CA LYS A 89 10.68 1.35 8.24
C LYS A 89 10.94 0.48 7.01
N ILE A 90 12.20 0.08 6.81
CA ILE A 90 12.61 -0.75 5.69
C ILE A 90 12.01 -2.15 5.84
N VAL A 91 12.11 -2.75 7.02
CA VAL A 91 11.56 -4.07 7.33
C VAL A 91 10.02 -4.07 7.20
N GLY A 92 9.34 -3.03 7.70
CA GLY A 92 7.87 -2.91 7.59
C GLY A 92 7.40 -2.84 6.14
N LEU A 93 8.09 -2.08 5.30
CA LEU A 93 7.82 -2.03 3.87
C LEU A 93 8.15 -3.36 3.21
N GLU A 94 9.29 -4.00 3.50
CA GLU A 94 9.67 -5.32 2.96
C GLU A 94 8.69 -6.44 3.32
N ILE A 95 7.90 -6.28 4.39
CA ILE A 95 6.90 -7.25 4.85
C ILE A 95 5.53 -7.06 4.20
N GLY A 96 5.25 -5.89 3.62
CA GLY A 96 3.99 -5.71 2.92
C GLY A 96 3.15 -4.50 3.30
N ALA A 97 3.64 -3.58 4.10
CA ALA A 97 2.93 -2.34 4.38
C ALA A 97 2.91 -1.41 3.16
N ASP A 98 1.80 -0.72 2.92
CA ASP A 98 1.70 0.25 1.80
C ASP A 98 2.33 1.59 2.17
N ASP A 99 2.41 1.89 3.47
CA ASP A 99 2.95 3.13 4.00
C ASP A 99 3.31 2.96 5.49
N TYR A 100 4.06 3.91 6.05
CA TYR A 100 4.39 3.98 7.48
C TYR A 100 4.27 5.40 8.00
N LEU A 101 3.99 5.54 9.30
CA LEU A 101 3.88 6.80 10.01
C LEU A 101 4.61 6.71 11.34
N THR A 102 5.58 7.62 11.58
CA THR A 102 6.39 7.63 12.80
C THR A 102 5.68 8.33 13.95
N LYS A 103 5.65 7.69 15.11
CA LYS A 103 5.22 8.29 16.39
C LYS A 103 6.34 9.21 16.93
N PRO A 104 6.03 10.43 17.44
CA PRO A 104 4.71 11.06 17.46
C PRO A 104 4.34 11.64 16.10
N PHE A 105 3.07 11.54 15.71
CA PHE A 105 2.53 12.07 14.46
C PHE A 105 1.38 13.06 14.73
N SER A 106 1.09 13.91 13.76
CA SER A 106 -0.10 14.76 13.80
C SER A 106 -1.32 14.03 13.27
N MET A 107 -2.50 14.31 13.85
CA MET A 107 -3.77 13.78 13.33
C MET A 107 -4.03 14.23 11.89
N ARG A 108 -3.58 15.44 11.53
CA ARG A 108 -3.69 15.95 10.16
C ARG A 108 -2.92 15.08 9.16
N GLU A 109 -1.71 14.68 9.51
CA GLU A 109 -0.89 13.81 8.70
C GLU A 109 -1.51 12.42 8.56
N LEU A 110 -1.94 11.81 9.68
CA LEU A 110 -2.61 10.51 9.68
C LEU A 110 -3.84 10.51 8.76
N VAL A 111 -4.73 11.51 8.92
CA VAL A 111 -5.95 11.63 8.11
C VAL A 111 -5.61 11.84 6.63
N ALA A 112 -4.59 12.63 6.32
CA ALA A 112 -4.14 12.84 4.93
C ALA A 112 -3.69 11.53 4.28
N ARG A 113 -2.92 10.70 4.99
CA ARG A 113 -2.45 9.39 4.52
C ARG A 113 -3.63 8.41 4.33
N ILE A 114 -4.53 8.32 5.30
CA ILE A 114 -5.75 7.49 5.20
C ILE A 114 -6.58 7.90 3.98
N ARG A 115 -6.83 9.20 3.79
CA ARG A 115 -7.57 9.70 2.63
C ARG A 115 -6.87 9.36 1.30
N ALA A 116 -5.55 9.46 1.26
CA ALA A 116 -4.78 9.08 0.07
C ALA A 116 -4.91 7.58 -0.23
N MET A 117 -4.92 6.72 0.78
CA MET A 117 -5.14 5.27 0.63
C MET A 117 -6.57 4.96 0.16
N LEU A 118 -7.59 5.59 0.75
CA LEU A 118 -9.00 5.34 0.43
C LEU A 118 -9.42 5.90 -0.93
N ARG A 119 -8.96 7.09 -1.32
CA ARG A 119 -9.31 7.73 -2.61
C ARG A 119 -9.03 6.82 -3.80
N ARG A 120 -8.00 6.00 -3.73
CA ARG A 120 -7.63 5.06 -4.78
C ARG A 120 -8.59 3.89 -4.90
N SER A 121 -9.19 3.45 -3.81
CA SER A 121 -10.25 2.44 -3.84
C SER A 121 -11.55 2.98 -4.48
N GLU A 122 -11.80 4.29 -4.40
CA GLU A 122 -13.01 4.94 -4.93
C GLU A 122 -12.90 5.35 -6.41
N MET A 123 -11.70 5.58 -6.93
CA MET A 123 -11.52 5.83 -8.37
C MET A 123 -11.93 4.63 -9.24
N VAL A 124 -12.17 3.48 -8.62
CA VAL A 124 -12.72 2.27 -9.26
C VAL A 124 -14.21 2.41 -9.62
N GLU A 125 -14.98 3.24 -8.88
CA GLU A 125 -16.45 3.30 -9.05
C GLU A 125 -16.91 4.42 -9.99
N THR A 126 -16.08 5.39 -10.39
CA THR A 126 -16.58 6.64 -10.99
C THR A 126 -16.08 7.01 -12.38
N LYS A 127 -15.52 6.10 -13.19
CA LYS A 127 -15.34 6.38 -14.63
C LYS A 127 -15.71 5.21 -15.52
N PRO A 128 -16.95 5.13 -16.00
CA PRO A 128 -17.26 4.51 -17.27
C PRO A 128 -17.11 5.59 -18.37
N THR A 129 -15.91 6.00 -18.71
CA THR A 129 -15.66 6.68 -19.99
C THR A 129 -15.01 5.66 -20.93
N GLY A 130 -15.85 5.14 -21.79
CA GLY A 130 -15.69 4.34 -22.98
C GLY A 130 -14.32 4.26 -23.67
N GLN A 131 -13.36 3.66 -23.04
CA GLN A 131 -12.27 2.92 -23.66
C GLN A 131 -11.84 1.88 -22.64
N SER A 132 -12.08 0.61 -22.93
CA SER A 132 -11.51 -0.52 -22.19
C SER A 132 -9.99 -0.43 -22.33
N GLY A 133 -9.37 0.22 -21.35
CA GLY A 133 -7.92 0.41 -21.35
C GLY A 133 -7.22 -0.89 -20.97
N LEU A 134 -7.11 -1.81 -21.92
CA LEU A 134 -6.21 -2.94 -21.78
C LEU A 134 -4.82 -2.47 -22.25
N ILE A 135 -3.90 -2.31 -21.30
CA ILE A 135 -2.50 -2.01 -21.61
C ILE A 135 -1.74 -3.33 -21.64
N LYS A 136 -1.00 -3.56 -22.74
CA LYS A 136 -0.15 -4.74 -22.89
C LYS A 136 1.33 -4.34 -22.93
N VAL A 137 2.13 -5.01 -22.09
CA VAL A 137 3.58 -4.86 -22.08
C VAL A 137 4.19 -6.27 -22.02
N GLY A 138 4.60 -6.78 -23.19
CA GLY A 138 5.01 -8.18 -23.31
C GLY A 138 3.90 -9.13 -22.87
N ASP A 139 4.18 -9.97 -21.88
CA ASP A 139 3.23 -10.93 -21.32
C ASP A 139 2.33 -10.34 -20.22
N ILE A 140 2.54 -9.06 -19.86
CA ILE A 140 1.75 -8.36 -18.85
C ILE A 140 0.53 -7.71 -19.51
N GLU A 141 -0.66 -7.99 -18.97
CA GLU A 141 -1.91 -7.34 -19.36
C GLU A 141 -2.50 -6.61 -18.16
N ILE A 142 -2.79 -5.32 -18.33
CA ILE A 142 -3.35 -4.45 -17.28
C ILE A 142 -4.73 -3.98 -17.73
N ASP A 143 -5.78 -4.48 -17.07
CA ASP A 143 -7.16 -3.98 -17.22
C ASP A 143 -7.35 -2.82 -16.25
N THR A 144 -7.28 -1.60 -16.77
CA THR A 144 -7.39 -0.38 -15.97
C THR A 144 -8.79 -0.20 -15.38
N ALA A 145 -9.83 -0.64 -16.10
CA ALA A 145 -11.22 -0.51 -15.66
C ALA A 145 -11.53 -1.44 -14.47
N ARG A 146 -10.99 -2.67 -14.50
CA ARG A 146 -11.18 -3.65 -13.42
C ARG A 146 -10.05 -3.66 -12.40
N ARG A 147 -9.01 -2.84 -12.59
CA ARG A 147 -7.76 -2.84 -11.81
C ARG A 147 -7.19 -4.25 -11.66
N ARG A 148 -7.14 -4.99 -12.75
CA ARG A 148 -6.60 -6.35 -12.81
C ARG A 148 -5.31 -6.39 -13.60
N VAL A 149 -4.39 -7.18 -13.14
CA VAL A 149 -3.16 -7.49 -13.86
C VAL A 149 -3.06 -8.98 -14.05
N SER A 150 -2.67 -9.40 -15.23
CA SER A 150 -2.30 -10.79 -15.53
C SER A 150 -0.95 -10.86 -16.21
N VAL A 151 -0.22 -11.94 -15.98
CA VAL A 151 1.03 -12.25 -16.65
C VAL A 151 0.89 -13.65 -17.25
N SER A 152 1.12 -13.76 -18.56
CA SER A 152 0.92 -15.01 -19.30
C SER A 152 -0.46 -15.67 -19.02
N GLY A 153 -1.52 -14.85 -18.91
CA GLY A 153 -2.89 -15.29 -18.65
C GLY A 153 -3.23 -15.58 -17.19
N SER A 154 -2.26 -15.58 -16.27
CA SER A 154 -2.48 -15.80 -14.84
C SER A 154 -2.73 -14.48 -14.12
N THR A 155 -3.90 -14.34 -13.47
CA THR A 155 -4.25 -13.13 -12.71
C THR A 155 -3.41 -13.00 -11.44
N LEU A 156 -2.86 -11.80 -11.21
CA LEU A 156 -2.06 -11.47 -10.04
C LEU A 156 -2.87 -10.75 -8.97
N LYS A 157 -2.55 -11.01 -7.70
CA LYS A 157 -3.03 -10.23 -6.56
C LYS A 157 -2.03 -9.10 -6.27
N LEU A 158 -2.37 -7.88 -6.65
CA LEU A 158 -1.60 -6.69 -6.34
C LEU A 158 -2.29 -5.86 -5.27
N THR A 159 -1.50 -5.22 -4.40
CA THR A 159 -2.01 -4.15 -3.54
C THR A 159 -2.38 -2.93 -4.38
N ALA A 160 -3.11 -1.98 -3.80
CA ALA A 160 -3.48 -0.76 -4.51
C ALA A 160 -2.25 0.02 -5.00
N LYS A 161 -1.20 0.09 -4.17
CA LYS A 161 0.06 0.80 -4.51
C LYS A 161 0.88 0.08 -5.59
N GLU A 162 0.97 -1.23 -5.52
CA GLU A 162 1.62 -2.03 -6.56
C GLU A 162 0.93 -1.85 -7.92
N PHE A 163 -0.41 -1.88 -7.92
CA PHE A 163 -1.18 -1.64 -9.14
C PHE A 163 -0.94 -0.24 -9.70
N ASP A 164 -1.02 0.81 -8.86
CA ASP A 164 -0.85 2.20 -9.29
C ASP A 164 0.56 2.45 -9.82
N LEU A 165 1.60 1.88 -9.18
CA LEU A 165 2.98 1.99 -9.63
C LEU A 165 3.20 1.30 -10.97
N LEU A 166 2.70 0.07 -11.12
CA LEU A 166 2.80 -0.68 -12.38
C LEU A 166 2.04 0.04 -13.51
N LEU A 167 0.82 0.52 -13.23
CA LEU A 167 0.01 1.25 -14.20
C LEU A 167 0.71 2.52 -14.66
N PHE A 168 1.20 3.33 -13.72
CA PHE A 168 1.92 4.57 -14.06
C PHE A 168 3.13 4.30 -14.96
N LEU A 169 3.92 3.29 -14.64
CA LEU A 169 5.07 2.91 -15.46
C LEU A 169 4.67 2.33 -16.83
N ALA A 170 3.55 1.60 -16.90
CA ALA A 170 3.05 1.03 -18.16
C ALA A 170 2.49 2.10 -19.11
N GLU A 171 1.79 3.10 -18.58
CA GLU A 171 1.32 4.26 -19.32
C GLU A 171 2.49 5.12 -19.86
N ASN A 172 3.65 5.03 -19.21
CA ASN A 172 4.87 5.76 -19.56
C ASN A 172 6.01 4.81 -19.96
N LYS A 173 5.69 3.74 -20.68
CA LYS A 173 6.65 2.72 -21.09
C LYS A 173 7.90 3.32 -21.76
N GLY A 174 9.08 2.85 -21.33
CA GLY A 174 10.38 3.29 -21.84
C GLY A 174 10.93 4.56 -21.19
N ILE A 175 10.11 5.33 -20.48
CA ILE A 175 10.54 6.56 -19.79
C ILE A 175 11.12 6.20 -18.43
N VAL A 176 12.29 6.77 -18.10
CA VAL A 176 12.94 6.62 -16.80
C VAL A 176 12.40 7.68 -15.84
N PHE A 177 11.97 7.23 -14.66
CA PHE A 177 11.52 8.11 -13.57
C PHE A 177 12.44 7.96 -12.38
N SER A 178 12.78 9.09 -11.74
CA SER A 178 13.49 9.07 -10.47
C SER A 178 12.59 8.53 -9.35
N ARG A 179 13.22 8.15 -8.22
CA ARG A 179 12.48 7.69 -7.05
C ARG A 179 11.52 8.75 -6.52
N GLU A 180 11.98 10.01 -6.49
CA GLU A 180 11.18 11.17 -6.08
C GLU A 180 9.99 11.37 -7.02
N GLN A 181 10.21 11.31 -8.33
CA GLN A 181 9.13 11.42 -9.31
C GLN A 181 8.09 10.32 -9.16
N LEU A 182 8.51 9.07 -8.94
CA LEU A 182 7.60 7.96 -8.69
C LEU A 182 6.85 8.12 -7.38
N LEU A 183 7.54 8.58 -6.32
CA LEU A 183 6.91 8.86 -5.04
C LEU A 183 5.82 9.92 -5.19
N ASP A 184 6.11 11.06 -5.81
CA ASP A 184 5.15 12.15 -6.04
C ASP A 184 3.96 11.69 -6.88
N ARG A 185 4.20 10.94 -7.95
CA ARG A 185 3.15 10.52 -8.88
C ARG A 185 2.26 9.40 -8.32
N VAL A 186 2.84 8.47 -7.59
CA VAL A 186 2.12 7.29 -7.08
C VAL A 186 1.66 7.46 -5.63
N TRP A 187 2.39 8.18 -4.79
CA TRP A 187 2.00 8.44 -3.38
C TRP A 187 1.41 9.83 -3.17
N GLY A 188 1.74 10.80 -3.99
CA GLY A 188 1.23 12.17 -3.98
C GLY A 188 2.30 13.20 -3.61
N TYR A 189 2.18 14.42 -4.13
CA TYR A 189 3.16 15.50 -3.99
C TYR A 189 3.49 15.87 -2.52
N ASP A 190 2.51 15.79 -1.62
CA ASP A 190 2.70 16.09 -0.19
C ASP A 190 3.03 14.85 0.65
N TYR A 191 3.48 13.75 0.01
CA TYR A 191 3.80 12.52 0.73
C TYR A 191 5.13 12.67 1.50
N PRO A 192 5.11 12.67 2.85
CA PRO A 192 6.29 12.90 3.67
C PRO A 192 7.15 11.66 3.88
N GLY A 193 6.97 10.61 3.05
CA GLY A 193 7.69 9.35 3.16
C GLY A 193 9.04 9.34 2.45
N ASP A 194 9.84 8.30 2.73
CA ASP A 194 11.15 8.07 2.13
C ASP A 194 11.02 7.50 0.71
N THR A 195 11.91 7.88 -0.18
CA THR A 195 12.02 7.35 -1.56
C THR A 195 12.30 5.84 -1.59
N ARG A 196 12.83 5.26 -0.54
CA ARG A 196 13.00 3.80 -0.35
C ARG A 196 11.70 3.02 -0.44
N THR A 197 10.56 3.67 -0.14
CA THR A 197 9.22 3.10 -0.35
C THR A 197 9.04 2.62 -1.80
N VAL A 198 9.55 3.38 -2.76
CA VAL A 198 9.51 3.00 -4.18
C VAL A 198 10.32 1.73 -4.43
N ASP A 199 11.55 1.64 -3.90
CA ASP A 199 12.45 0.50 -4.12
C ASP A 199 11.81 -0.81 -3.64
N VAL A 200 11.13 -0.78 -2.50
CA VAL A 200 10.44 -1.93 -1.93
C VAL A 200 9.27 -2.37 -2.79
N HIS A 201 8.42 -1.44 -3.25
CA HIS A 201 7.29 -1.78 -4.12
C HIS A 201 7.75 -2.26 -5.51
N ILE A 202 8.85 -1.73 -6.03
CA ILE A 202 9.51 -2.26 -7.25
C ILE A 202 9.96 -3.72 -7.03
N ARG A 203 10.60 -4.02 -5.89
CA ARG A 203 11.01 -5.38 -5.55
C ARG A 203 9.82 -6.34 -5.54
N TRP A 204 8.73 -5.97 -4.86
CA TRP A 204 7.53 -6.82 -4.80
C TRP A 204 6.84 -6.99 -6.13
N LEU A 205 6.78 -5.93 -6.94
CA LEU A 205 6.28 -6.07 -8.29
C LEU A 205 7.13 -7.07 -9.08
N ARG A 206 8.46 -7.00 -8.98
CA ARG A 206 9.34 -7.97 -9.64
C ARG A 206 9.07 -9.39 -9.20
N GLU A 207 8.89 -9.64 -7.91
CA GLU A 207 8.55 -10.96 -7.37
C GLU A 207 7.25 -11.53 -7.96
N LYS A 208 6.35 -10.66 -8.43
CA LYS A 208 5.05 -11.05 -8.99
C LYS A 208 5.01 -11.10 -10.52
N ILE A 209 5.77 -10.25 -11.21
CA ILE A 209 5.66 -10.10 -12.67
C ILE A 209 6.87 -10.64 -13.44
N GLU A 210 8.03 -10.82 -12.78
CA GLU A 210 9.24 -11.30 -13.41
C GLU A 210 9.43 -12.80 -13.19
N THR A 211 10.01 -13.48 -14.18
CA THR A 211 10.42 -14.88 -14.02
C THR A 211 11.61 -15.01 -13.09
N ASP A 212 12.54 -14.05 -13.15
CA ASP A 212 13.69 -13.92 -12.24
C ASP A 212 13.78 -12.47 -11.74
N PRO A 213 13.35 -12.20 -10.49
CA PRO A 213 13.40 -10.85 -9.91
C PRO A 213 14.80 -10.22 -9.88
N GLY A 214 15.85 -11.05 -9.84
CA GLY A 214 17.25 -10.61 -9.86
C GLY A 214 17.76 -10.20 -11.25
N LYS A 215 17.05 -10.64 -12.31
CA LYS A 215 17.33 -10.30 -13.71
C LYS A 215 16.05 -9.81 -14.39
N PRO A 216 15.53 -8.66 -13.97
CA PRO A 216 14.24 -8.20 -14.43
C PRO A 216 14.24 -7.89 -15.94
N ARG A 217 13.17 -8.33 -16.62
CA ARG A 217 12.93 -8.09 -18.05
C ARG A 217 12.03 -6.86 -18.25
N TYR A 218 11.09 -6.63 -17.36
CA TYR A 218 10.09 -5.59 -17.46
C TYR A 218 10.45 -4.36 -16.61
N LEU A 219 10.64 -4.53 -15.31
CA LEU A 219 10.95 -3.44 -14.37
C LEU A 219 12.46 -3.22 -14.26
N ILE A 220 12.99 -2.35 -15.12
CA ILE A 220 14.43 -2.11 -15.26
C ILE A 220 14.89 -1.02 -14.28
N THR A 221 16.00 -1.30 -13.56
CA THR A 221 16.72 -0.30 -12.77
C THR A 221 17.70 0.46 -13.65
N VAL A 222 17.58 1.77 -13.71
CA VAL A 222 18.59 2.67 -14.30
C VAL A 222 19.46 3.19 -13.15
N ARG A 223 20.66 2.62 -13.01
CA ARG A 223 21.57 2.92 -11.89
C ARG A 223 21.82 4.41 -11.74
N GLY A 224 21.75 4.94 -10.51
CA GLY A 224 21.92 6.36 -10.20
C GLY A 224 20.75 7.26 -10.60
N VAL A 225 19.73 6.75 -11.30
CA VAL A 225 18.56 7.54 -11.75
C VAL A 225 17.27 7.04 -11.11
N GLY A 226 16.83 5.80 -11.42
CA GLY A 226 15.55 5.31 -10.94
C GLY A 226 15.08 4.06 -11.70
N TYR A 227 13.81 4.06 -12.14
CA TYR A 227 13.17 2.90 -12.73
C TYR A 227 12.40 3.25 -14.01
N LYS A 228 12.23 2.25 -14.88
CA LYS A 228 11.37 2.27 -16.07
C LYS A 228 10.72 0.91 -16.28
N LEU A 229 9.64 0.89 -17.07
CA LEU A 229 9.08 -0.33 -17.60
C LEU A 229 9.48 -0.50 -19.07
N GLU A 230 9.96 -1.69 -19.42
CA GLU A 230 10.27 -2.14 -20.79
C GLU A 230 9.50 -3.43 -21.10
N GLY A 231 9.52 -3.86 -22.36
CA GLY A 231 8.90 -5.11 -22.82
C GLY A 231 8.28 -5.01 -24.18
#